data_50a8a55ea446549597db4e91243441df
#
_entry.id   50a8a55ea446549597db4e91243441df
#
_cell.length_a   1.000
_cell.length_b   1.000
_cell.length_c   1.000
_cell.angle_alpha   90.00
_cell.angle_beta   90.00
_cell.angle_gamma   90.00
#
_symmetry.space_group_name_H-M   'P 1'
#
loop_
_entity.id
_entity.type
_entity.pdbx_description
1 polymer ?
#
loop_
_entity_poly.entity_id
_entity_poly.type
_entity_poly.pdbx_seq_one_letter_code
_entity_poly.pdbx_strand_id
1 'polypeptide(L)'
;MYKRQNNTYLTFNGRDGGTDYDATKTTTVFESYHNEGDSEAAVSYSSSLDIAQGTGFQQISANIGDGNDESASGELFLFNPSSTTFVKHFISTVQGYNHSNYSEIKYVAGYFNVTAAIDAIQFKMSSGNIDSGTIEMYGIN
;
A
#
# COMPACT_ATOMS: atom_id res chain seq x y z
N MET A 1 -9.49 7.51 -4.55
CA MET A 1 -10.05 6.16 -4.84
C MET A 1 -11.28 5.98 -3.98
N TYR A 2 -12.41 5.58 -4.54
CA TYR A 2 -13.69 5.40 -3.86
C TYR A 2 -14.10 3.94 -3.90
N LYS A 3 -14.81 3.46 -2.87
CA LYS A 3 -15.23 2.07 -2.77
C LYS A 3 -16.58 1.92 -2.03
N ARG A 4 -17.36 0.89 -2.43
CA ARG A 4 -18.66 0.56 -1.86
C ARG A 4 -18.65 -0.55 -0.80
N GLN A 5 -17.49 -1.05 -0.39
CA GLN A 5 -17.40 -2.06 0.67
C GLN A 5 -16.69 -1.48 1.88
N ASN A 6 -17.35 -1.56 3.03
CA ASN A 6 -16.82 -1.05 4.27
C ASN A 6 -15.57 -1.82 4.74
N ASN A 7 -14.64 -1.09 5.36
CA ASN A 7 -13.46 -1.64 6.04
C ASN A 7 -12.51 -2.44 5.13
N THR A 8 -12.17 -1.92 3.97
CA THR A 8 -11.22 -2.52 3.04
C THR A 8 -10.09 -1.55 2.70
N TYR A 9 -8.97 -2.06 2.26
CA TYR A 9 -7.76 -1.29 2.06
C TYR A 9 -7.11 -1.60 0.71
N LEU A 10 -6.37 -0.62 0.20
CA LEU A 10 -5.55 -0.78 -1.00
C LEU A 10 -4.29 -1.55 -0.67
N THR A 11 -3.95 -2.48 -1.54
CA THR A 11 -2.74 -3.29 -1.47
C THR A 11 -1.97 -3.25 -2.77
N PHE A 12 -0.69 -3.60 -2.72
CA PHE A 12 0.12 -3.80 -3.93
C PHE A 12 1.05 -5.01 -3.80
N ASN A 13 1.47 -5.54 -4.94
CA ASN A 13 2.55 -6.50 -5.06
C ASN A 13 3.27 -6.38 -6.40
N GLY A 14 4.50 -6.88 -6.46
CA GLY A 14 5.31 -6.99 -7.68
C GLY A 14 5.28 -8.39 -8.27
N ARG A 15 5.56 -8.46 -9.56
CA ARG A 15 5.85 -9.69 -10.29
C ARG A 15 7.33 -9.71 -10.66
N ASP A 16 8.00 -10.82 -10.39
CA ASP A 16 9.44 -11.02 -10.63
C ASP A 16 9.72 -12.07 -11.71
N GLY A 17 8.85 -12.13 -12.70
CA GLY A 17 8.76 -13.12 -13.76
C GLY A 17 7.56 -14.05 -13.57
N GLY A 18 7.25 -14.85 -14.56
CA GLY A 18 6.07 -15.73 -14.50
C GLY A 18 4.74 -14.98 -14.65
N THR A 19 3.69 -15.48 -14.01
CA THR A 19 2.32 -14.96 -14.12
C THR A 19 1.80 -14.33 -12.83
N ASP A 20 2.40 -14.65 -11.68
CA ASP A 20 1.86 -14.33 -10.38
C ASP A 20 2.52 -13.07 -9.79
N TYR A 21 1.75 -12.31 -9.03
CA TYR A 21 2.22 -11.15 -8.29
C TYR A 21 2.57 -11.57 -6.87
N ASP A 22 3.70 -12.25 -6.72
CA ASP A 22 4.12 -12.93 -5.50
C ASP A 22 5.59 -12.67 -5.12
N ALA A 23 6.18 -11.61 -5.64
CA ALA A 23 7.56 -11.25 -5.32
C ALA A 23 7.77 -11.17 -3.80
N THR A 24 8.73 -11.95 -3.30
CA THR A 24 9.06 -12.01 -1.87
C THR A 24 9.55 -10.66 -1.38
N LYS A 25 9.06 -10.23 -0.22
CA LYS A 25 9.41 -8.92 0.35
C LYS A 25 9.52 -8.92 1.86
N THR A 26 10.27 -7.95 2.35
CA THR A 26 10.29 -7.55 3.77
C THR A 26 9.93 -6.07 3.87
N THR A 27 9.04 -5.74 4.78
CA THR A 27 8.49 -4.40 4.92
C THR A 27 8.48 -3.93 6.36
N THR A 28 8.43 -2.63 6.56
CA THR A 28 8.16 -1.96 7.82
C THR A 28 6.99 -1.03 7.63
N VAL A 29 6.08 -0.98 8.60
CA VAL A 29 4.85 -0.19 8.52
C VAL A 29 4.68 0.61 9.80
N PHE A 30 4.49 1.92 9.68
CA PHE A 30 3.99 2.74 10.77
C PHE A 30 2.89 3.66 10.28
N GLU A 31 2.08 4.12 11.21
CA GLU A 31 0.90 4.92 10.93
C GLU A 31 0.75 6.07 11.92
N SER A 32 0.09 7.11 11.47
CA SER A 32 -0.37 8.20 12.31
C SER A 32 -1.83 8.47 12.03
N TYR A 33 -2.60 8.70 13.07
CA TYR A 33 -4.03 9.00 12.93
C TYR A 33 -4.51 10.01 13.95
N HIS A 34 -5.61 10.68 13.60
CA HIS A 34 -6.37 11.59 14.47
C HIS A 34 -7.84 11.50 14.08
N ASN A 35 -8.72 11.34 15.06
CA ASN A 35 -10.16 11.26 14.80
C ASN A 35 -10.81 12.64 14.79
N GLU A 36 -11.96 12.74 14.11
CA GLU A 36 -12.71 14.01 14.03
C GLU A 36 -13.28 14.50 15.37
N GLY A 37 -13.47 13.59 16.33
CA GLY A 37 -13.95 13.92 17.66
C GLY A 37 -12.90 14.49 18.61
N ASP A 38 -11.64 14.67 18.16
CA ASP A 38 -10.50 15.16 18.95
C ASP A 38 -10.27 14.35 20.25
N SER A 39 -10.62 13.09 20.23
CA SER A 39 -10.51 12.19 21.39
C SER A 39 -9.39 11.17 21.27
N GLU A 40 -8.89 10.93 20.04
CA GLU A 40 -7.83 9.95 19.77
C GLU A 40 -6.86 10.46 18.72
N ALA A 41 -5.57 10.38 19.04
CA ALA A 41 -4.48 10.60 18.10
C ALA A 41 -3.27 9.77 18.52
N ALA A 42 -2.58 9.16 17.56
CA ALA A 42 -1.36 8.41 17.83
C ALA A 42 -0.43 8.33 16.61
N VAL A 43 0.83 7.98 16.90
CA VAL A 43 1.80 7.44 15.95
C VAL A 43 2.21 6.08 16.47
N SER A 44 2.10 5.04 15.65
CA SER A 44 2.39 3.67 16.06
C SER A 44 3.07 2.85 14.97
N TYR A 45 3.86 1.86 15.38
CA TYR A 45 4.35 0.81 14.50
C TYR A 45 3.29 -0.28 14.36
N SER A 46 2.99 -0.67 13.12
CA SER A 46 1.94 -1.65 12.80
C SER A 46 2.53 -3.03 12.50
N SER A 47 2.90 -3.77 13.55
CA SER A 47 3.52 -5.11 13.42
C SER A 47 2.59 -6.19 12.83
N SER A 48 1.30 -5.93 12.74
CA SER A 48 0.35 -6.83 12.07
C SER A 48 0.27 -6.62 10.57
N LEU A 49 0.85 -5.54 10.05
CA LEU A 49 0.80 -5.15 8.64
C LEU A 49 2.15 -5.30 7.94
N ASP A 50 3.23 -5.42 8.69
CA ASP A 50 4.55 -5.68 8.11
C ASP A 50 4.64 -7.12 7.56
N ILE A 51 5.53 -7.30 6.62
CA ILE A 51 5.79 -8.60 5.99
C ILE A 51 7.26 -8.94 6.21
N ALA A 52 7.53 -10.16 6.68
CA ALA A 52 8.87 -10.70 6.83
C ALA A 52 9.06 -11.88 5.86
N GLN A 53 9.82 -11.65 4.77
CA GLN A 53 10.09 -12.66 3.73
C GLN A 53 8.82 -13.33 3.20
N GLY A 54 7.77 -12.56 3.01
CA GLY A 54 6.48 -13.06 2.54
C GLY A 54 6.16 -12.66 1.10
N THR A 55 5.25 -13.40 0.49
CA THR A 55 4.78 -13.21 -0.89
C THR A 55 3.40 -12.54 -0.97
N GLY A 56 2.78 -12.24 0.18
CA GLY A 56 1.47 -11.61 0.25
C GLY A 56 1.45 -10.17 -0.28
N PHE A 57 0.27 -9.66 -0.58
CA PHE A 57 0.07 -8.27 -0.94
C PHE A 57 0.27 -7.36 0.27
N GLN A 58 1.06 -6.30 0.10
CA GLN A 58 1.31 -5.31 1.14
C GLN A 58 0.15 -4.30 1.20
N GLN A 59 -0.44 -4.15 2.38
CA GLN A 59 -1.37 -3.04 2.65
C GLN A 59 -0.63 -1.71 2.60
N ILE A 60 -1.17 -0.73 1.87
CA ILE A 60 -0.58 0.60 1.74
C ILE A 60 -1.52 1.75 2.13
N SER A 61 -2.81 1.49 2.31
CA SER A 61 -3.77 2.51 2.75
C SER A 61 -4.38 2.19 4.11
N ALA A 62 -4.99 3.20 4.72
CA ALA A 62 -5.97 3.03 5.78
C ALA A 62 -7.13 2.14 5.31
N ASN A 63 -7.95 1.69 6.25
CA ASN A 63 -9.20 1.00 5.95
C ASN A 63 -10.22 2.02 5.43
N ILE A 64 -10.55 1.95 4.16
CA ILE A 64 -11.51 2.81 3.48
C ILE A 64 -12.91 2.22 3.68
N GLY A 65 -13.87 3.05 3.99
CA GLY A 65 -15.26 2.63 4.15
C GLY A 65 -16.08 2.76 2.86
N ASP A 66 -17.39 2.74 3.01
CA ASP A 66 -18.38 2.82 1.94
C ASP A 66 -19.15 4.17 1.92
N GLY A 67 -18.74 5.10 2.77
CA GLY A 67 -19.24 6.48 2.75
C GLY A 67 -18.88 7.19 1.44
N ASN A 68 -19.74 8.10 0.99
CA ASN A 68 -19.57 8.80 -0.28
C ASN A 68 -18.34 9.74 -0.33
N ASP A 69 -17.84 10.12 0.82
CA ASP A 69 -16.71 11.03 1.04
C ASP A 69 -15.42 10.30 1.47
N GLU A 70 -15.51 9.00 1.78
CA GLU A 70 -14.36 8.21 2.19
C GLU A 70 -13.48 7.84 1.00
N SER A 71 -12.23 8.23 1.08
CA SER A 71 -11.27 8.07 -0.02
C SER A 71 -9.84 7.99 0.50
N ALA A 72 -8.91 7.67 -0.40
CA ALA A 72 -7.49 7.71 -0.12
C ALA A 72 -6.71 8.29 -1.30
N SER A 73 -5.60 8.95 -0.98
CA SER A 73 -4.63 9.44 -1.96
C SER A 73 -3.21 9.27 -1.44
N GLY A 74 -2.25 9.16 -2.34
CA GLY A 74 -0.86 8.96 -1.95
C GLY A 74 0.04 8.61 -3.12
N GLU A 75 1.23 8.14 -2.77
CA GLU A 75 2.27 7.81 -3.72
C GLU A 75 3.03 6.55 -3.33
N LEU A 76 3.62 5.90 -4.31
CA LEU A 76 4.52 4.77 -4.16
C LEU A 76 5.72 4.98 -5.08
N PHE A 77 6.91 4.96 -4.50
CA PHE A 77 8.17 4.98 -5.21
C PHE A 77 8.74 3.56 -5.27
N LEU A 78 9.09 3.11 -6.46
CA LEU A 78 9.81 1.85 -6.68
C LEU A 78 11.16 2.19 -7.33
N PHE A 79 12.24 1.79 -6.67
CA PHE A 79 13.59 2.15 -7.07
C PHE A 79 14.23 1.03 -7.89
N ASN A 80 14.72 1.39 -9.07
CA ASN A 80 15.48 0.51 -9.96
C ASN A 80 14.82 -0.86 -10.20
N PRO A 81 13.54 -0.92 -10.64
CA PRO A 81 12.80 -2.19 -10.76
C PRO A 81 13.43 -3.18 -11.73
N SER A 82 14.16 -2.69 -12.73
CA SER A 82 14.81 -3.53 -13.75
C SER A 82 16.12 -4.16 -13.30
N SER A 83 16.63 -3.85 -12.10
CA SER A 83 17.87 -4.45 -11.61
C SER A 83 17.77 -5.98 -11.51
N THR A 84 18.78 -6.65 -12.06
CA THR A 84 18.98 -8.10 -11.91
C THR A 84 20.08 -8.44 -10.91
N THR A 85 20.58 -7.44 -10.19
CA THR A 85 21.68 -7.59 -9.21
C THR A 85 21.23 -7.27 -7.80
N PHE A 86 20.50 -6.18 -7.63
CA PHE A 86 20.12 -5.66 -6.31
C PHE A 86 18.63 -5.91 -6.00
N VAL A 87 18.30 -5.96 -4.72
CA VAL A 87 16.91 -5.91 -4.25
C VAL A 87 16.28 -4.56 -4.67
N LYS A 88 14.98 -4.55 -4.86
CA LYS A 88 14.23 -3.36 -5.31
C LYS A 88 13.54 -2.71 -4.12
N HIS A 89 14.07 -1.57 -3.68
CA HIS A 89 13.47 -0.80 -2.59
C HIS A 89 12.19 -0.12 -3.05
N PHE A 90 11.28 0.06 -2.12
CA PHE A 90 10.08 0.89 -2.32
C PHE A 90 9.71 1.65 -1.06
N ILE A 91 9.05 2.77 -1.25
CA ILE A 91 8.48 3.60 -0.19
C ILE A 91 7.08 4.00 -0.64
N SER A 92 6.10 3.90 0.25
CA SER A 92 4.74 4.35 0.01
C SER A 92 4.25 5.22 1.15
N THR A 93 3.53 6.28 0.80
CA THR A 93 2.84 7.16 1.73
C THR A 93 1.43 7.36 1.23
N VAL A 94 0.45 6.87 1.96
CA VAL A 94 -0.97 6.96 1.58
C VAL A 94 -1.78 7.48 2.75
N GLN A 95 -2.41 8.64 2.53
CA GLN A 95 -3.37 9.23 3.46
C GLN A 95 -4.79 8.79 3.07
N GLY A 96 -5.63 8.52 4.05
CA GLY A 96 -7.02 8.19 3.86
C GLY A 96 -7.93 8.79 4.92
N TYR A 97 -9.16 9.06 4.52
CA TYR A 97 -10.28 9.21 5.42
C TYR A 97 -10.87 7.80 5.64
N ASN A 98 -10.70 7.26 6.84
CA ASN A 98 -11.05 5.88 7.10
C ASN A 98 -12.52 5.72 7.53
N HIS A 99 -13.01 4.49 7.49
CA HIS A 99 -14.40 4.11 7.78
C HIS A 99 -14.89 4.47 9.20
N SER A 100 -14.04 4.99 10.06
CA SER A 100 -14.37 5.36 11.45
C SER A 100 -14.12 6.84 11.75
N ASN A 101 -14.13 7.68 10.72
CA ASN A 101 -13.93 9.13 10.81
C ASN A 101 -12.55 9.55 11.34
N TYR A 102 -11.50 8.88 10.86
CA TYR A 102 -10.11 9.26 11.13
C TYR A 102 -9.42 9.79 9.89
N SER A 103 -8.66 10.85 10.05
CA SER A 103 -7.54 11.13 9.17
C SER A 103 -6.42 10.17 9.53
N GLU A 104 -6.06 9.29 8.62
CA GLU A 104 -5.04 8.25 8.85
C GLU A 104 -4.05 8.23 7.70
N ILE A 105 -2.75 8.17 8.02
CA ILE A 105 -1.67 8.04 7.05
C ILE A 105 -0.87 6.77 7.33
N LYS A 106 -0.63 5.99 6.30
CA LYS A 106 0.25 4.82 6.33
C LYS A 106 1.59 5.15 5.66
N TYR A 107 2.66 4.84 6.37
CA TYR A 107 4.02 4.89 5.86
C TYR A 107 4.52 3.46 5.74
N VAL A 108 4.81 3.04 4.53
CA VAL A 108 5.32 1.70 4.23
C VAL A 108 6.65 1.83 3.51
N ALA A 109 7.66 1.15 4.02
CA ALA A 109 8.93 1.02 3.34
C ALA A 109 9.34 -0.45 3.29
N GLY A 110 10.05 -0.84 2.25
CA GLY A 110 10.49 -2.23 2.14
C GLY A 110 11.34 -2.48 0.92
N TYR A 111 11.57 -3.75 0.68
CA TYR A 111 12.25 -4.20 -0.53
C TYR A 111 11.71 -5.55 -0.99
N PHE A 112 11.65 -5.73 -2.29
CA PHE A 112 11.49 -7.05 -2.90
C PHE A 112 12.83 -7.78 -2.81
N ASN A 113 12.85 -8.88 -2.05
CA ASN A 113 14.05 -9.68 -1.80
C ASN A 113 14.27 -10.71 -2.93
N VAL A 114 14.34 -10.21 -4.14
CA VAL A 114 14.59 -10.98 -5.35
C VAL A 114 15.64 -10.27 -6.20
N THR A 115 16.46 -11.01 -6.93
CA THR A 115 17.41 -10.44 -7.89
C THR A 115 16.80 -10.33 -9.29
N ALA A 116 15.75 -11.09 -9.62
CA ALA A 116 14.99 -10.90 -10.85
C ALA A 116 14.40 -9.48 -10.95
N ALA A 117 14.26 -8.95 -12.14
CA ALA A 117 13.59 -7.65 -12.34
C ALA A 117 12.12 -7.73 -11.86
N ILE A 118 11.62 -6.64 -11.30
CA ILE A 118 10.18 -6.47 -11.11
C ILE A 118 9.62 -5.91 -12.42
N ASP A 119 8.91 -6.74 -13.14
CA ASP A 119 8.44 -6.45 -14.50
C ASP A 119 6.98 -5.98 -14.56
N ALA A 120 6.24 -6.10 -13.46
CA ALA A 120 4.88 -5.57 -13.34
C ALA A 120 4.54 -5.31 -11.86
N ILE A 121 3.56 -4.42 -11.64
CA ILE A 121 2.97 -4.13 -10.33
C ILE A 121 1.47 -4.31 -10.44
N GLN A 122 0.86 -4.91 -9.43
CA GLN A 122 -0.58 -4.99 -9.28
C GLN A 122 -1.05 -4.24 -8.04
N PHE A 123 -2.09 -3.43 -8.22
CA PHE A 123 -2.86 -2.84 -7.14
C PHE A 123 -4.22 -3.53 -7.07
N LYS A 124 -4.65 -3.85 -5.87
CA LYS A 124 -5.99 -4.38 -5.63
C LYS A 124 -6.49 -4.02 -4.24
N MET A 125 -7.80 -4.07 -4.05
CA MET A 125 -8.38 -3.97 -2.73
C MET A 125 -8.23 -5.31 -1.99
N SER A 126 -8.22 -5.27 -0.65
CA SER A 126 -8.22 -6.48 0.19
C SER A 126 -9.46 -7.34 -0.03
N SER A 127 -10.57 -6.74 -0.44
CA SER A 127 -11.81 -7.40 -0.83
C SER A 127 -12.54 -6.55 -1.87
N GLY A 128 -13.21 -7.20 -2.84
CA GLY A 128 -13.94 -6.55 -3.94
C GLY A 128 -13.03 -5.79 -4.91
N ASN A 129 -13.60 -4.86 -5.64
CA ASN A 129 -12.94 -4.12 -6.72
C ASN A 129 -12.59 -2.69 -6.30
N ILE A 130 -11.73 -2.04 -7.07
CA ILE A 130 -11.57 -0.59 -7.08
C ILE A 130 -12.75 -0.04 -7.90
N ASP A 131 -13.69 0.68 -7.24
CA ASP A 131 -14.88 1.17 -7.92
C ASP A 131 -14.60 2.41 -8.76
N SER A 132 -13.76 3.32 -8.26
CA SER A 132 -13.28 4.47 -9.04
C SER A 132 -11.94 4.99 -8.50
N GLY A 133 -11.24 5.75 -9.32
CA GLY A 133 -9.97 6.37 -8.97
C GLY A 133 -9.00 6.31 -10.14
N THR A 134 -7.88 7.01 -9.98
CA THR A 134 -6.79 7.05 -10.97
C THR A 134 -5.51 6.56 -10.33
N ILE A 135 -4.78 5.73 -11.04
CA ILE A 135 -3.40 5.36 -10.72
C ILE A 135 -2.56 5.79 -11.92
N GLU A 136 -1.64 6.70 -11.69
CA GLU A 136 -0.71 7.19 -12.71
C GLU A 136 0.69 6.67 -12.43
N MET A 137 1.43 6.30 -13.46
CA MET A 137 2.80 5.81 -13.34
C MET A 137 3.76 6.68 -14.13
N TYR A 138 4.82 7.13 -13.47
CA TYR A 138 5.85 7.99 -14.05
C TYR A 138 7.22 7.32 -13.93
N GLY A 139 7.98 7.33 -15.02
CA GLY A 139 9.41 7.04 -14.99
C GLY A 139 10.19 8.31 -14.65
N ILE A 140 11.06 8.23 -13.65
CA ILE A 140 11.95 9.31 -13.23
C ILE A 140 13.39 8.88 -13.56
N ASN A 141 14.09 9.68 -14.37
CA ASN A 141 15.49 9.47 -14.74
C ASN A 141 16.41 10.40 -13.93
#